data_7f6a4ad65455b893c91800950dc1f728
#
_entry.id   7f6a4ad65455b893c91800950dc1f728
#
_cell.length_a   1.000
_cell.length_b   1.000
_cell.length_c   1.000
_cell.angle_alpha   90.00
_cell.angle_beta   90.00
_cell.angle_gamma   90.00
#
_symmetry.space_group_name_H-M   'P 1'
#
loop_
_entity.id
_entity.type
_entity.pdbx_description
1 polymer ?
#
loop_
_entity_poly.entity_id
_entity_poly.type
_entity_poly.pdbx_seq_one_letter_code
_entity_poly.pdbx_strand_id
1 'polypeptide(L)'
;MSETQSGQGSACVAECVVSPPSRRFHELDALRAFAMLLGIVLHAALFFMPDAWSKAYSAEGYPAEVSGIYTLLFFAIHGFRMPVFFLLSGFFTALLWQRRGLRQLAIQRLKRIGLPLAIGAFTVIPITTFAFLWAFDVEEASLSWWPFIWLSTLSHLWFLWFLLWLCAGFILAAKLGIKFSHPVIWWLAIPLSLVPQLLMHEPVFGPDTSDGLFLNPVVLVYYVPFFVFGAFLYQRDIQISRWWMLALLPALTVVLFGGLTLLYDVKEDWAKPFADVFQVAFAWLMCFGLIGLFRLIAARERYWVRYLSDASYWLYLWHLALIVIAFELLVDWQVSVHIKFTGMVVGVTVILLVVYQFGVRYTPIGTMLNGKRTRSRSAASVG
;
A
#
# COMPACT_ATOMS: atom_id res chain seq x y z
N MET A 1 -5.59 -84.86 0.96
CA MET A 1 -6.04 -83.81 1.91
C MET A 1 -5.10 -82.60 1.74
N SER A 2 -5.52 -81.64 0.98
CA SER A 2 -4.76 -80.52 0.59
C SER A 2 -5.52 -79.24 1.04
N GLU A 3 -4.97 -78.54 1.97
CA GLU A 3 -5.50 -77.24 2.39
C GLU A 3 -4.85 -76.13 1.57
N THR A 4 -5.68 -75.42 0.85
CA THR A 4 -5.35 -74.18 0.09
C THR A 4 -5.51 -73.01 1.02
N GLN A 5 -4.38 -72.35 1.37
CA GLN A 5 -4.40 -71.02 2.01
C GLN A 5 -4.57 -69.96 0.96
N SER A 6 -5.68 -69.23 1.05
CA SER A 6 -5.95 -68.00 0.28
C SER A 6 -5.28 -66.83 0.94
N GLY A 7 -4.27 -66.25 0.29
CA GLY A 7 -3.65 -64.98 0.69
C GLY A 7 -4.58 -63.79 0.35
N GLN A 8 -5.08 -63.09 1.37
CA GLN A 8 -5.74 -61.80 1.23
C GLN A 8 -4.67 -60.71 1.11
N GLY A 9 -4.49 -60.20 -0.11
CA GLY A 9 -3.72 -59.00 -0.36
C GLY A 9 -4.50 -57.77 0.13
N SER A 10 -4.06 -57.20 1.26
CA SER A 10 -4.54 -55.97 1.77
C SER A 10 -3.98 -54.83 0.88
N ALA A 11 -4.80 -54.36 -0.05
CA ALA A 11 -4.51 -53.16 -0.84
C ALA A 11 -4.62 -51.95 0.11
N CYS A 12 -3.47 -51.39 0.48
CA CYS A 12 -3.38 -50.11 1.17
C CYS A 12 -3.87 -49.01 0.23
N VAL A 13 -5.15 -48.64 0.32
CA VAL A 13 -5.69 -47.44 -0.33
C VAL A 13 -5.11 -46.23 0.41
N ALA A 14 -4.04 -45.66 -0.16
CA ALA A 14 -3.55 -44.36 0.28
C ALA A 14 -4.65 -43.37 -0.01
N GLU A 15 -5.41 -42.99 1.01
CA GLU A 15 -6.28 -41.82 0.95
C GLU A 15 -5.42 -40.61 0.60
N CYS A 16 -5.52 -40.17 -0.65
CA CYS A 16 -5.06 -38.81 -1.04
C CYS A 16 -5.85 -37.79 -0.22
N VAL A 17 -5.27 -37.35 0.87
CA VAL A 17 -5.75 -36.18 1.61
C VAL A 17 -5.67 -35.01 0.65
N VAL A 18 -6.76 -34.78 -0.09
CA VAL A 18 -6.95 -33.56 -0.89
C VAL A 18 -7.06 -32.41 0.10
N SER A 19 -5.95 -31.68 0.29
CA SER A 19 -5.94 -30.49 1.08
C SER A 19 -7.06 -29.56 0.57
N PRO A 20 -7.95 -29.05 1.44
CA PRO A 20 -9.04 -28.19 0.99
C PRO A 20 -8.47 -27.01 0.19
N PRO A 21 -9.15 -26.61 -0.91
CA PRO A 21 -8.68 -25.54 -1.78
C PRO A 21 -8.43 -24.29 -0.93
N SER A 22 -7.23 -23.75 -1.01
CA SER A 22 -6.81 -22.61 -0.20
C SER A 22 -7.76 -21.44 -0.45
N ARG A 23 -8.60 -21.12 0.54
CA ARG A 23 -9.52 -19.97 0.49
C ARG A 23 -8.72 -18.72 0.11
N ARG A 24 -8.99 -18.16 -1.06
CA ARG A 24 -8.47 -16.86 -1.49
C ARG A 24 -9.41 -15.79 -1.00
N PHE A 25 -8.83 -14.67 -0.60
CA PHE A 25 -9.55 -13.47 -0.17
C PHE A 25 -9.53 -12.45 -1.31
N HIS A 26 -10.38 -12.70 -2.33
CA HIS A 26 -10.42 -11.89 -3.56
C HIS A 26 -10.70 -10.42 -3.26
N GLU A 27 -11.58 -10.16 -2.29
CA GLU A 27 -11.93 -8.84 -1.80
C GLU A 27 -10.73 -8.08 -1.22
N LEU A 28 -9.84 -8.75 -0.46
CA LEU A 28 -8.66 -8.11 0.14
C LEU A 28 -7.55 -7.90 -0.89
N ASP A 29 -7.42 -8.81 -1.87
CA ASP A 29 -6.51 -8.62 -3.01
C ASP A 29 -6.96 -7.43 -3.89
N ALA A 30 -8.26 -7.28 -4.10
CA ALA A 30 -8.85 -6.15 -4.83
C ALA A 30 -8.65 -4.82 -4.07
N LEU A 31 -8.90 -4.81 -2.76
CA LEU A 31 -8.67 -3.64 -1.92
C LEU A 31 -7.20 -3.21 -1.94
N ARG A 32 -6.27 -4.17 -1.89
CA ARG A 32 -4.84 -3.87 -1.99
C ARG A 32 -4.50 -3.22 -3.33
N ALA A 33 -5.04 -3.74 -4.45
CA ALA A 33 -4.83 -3.16 -5.76
C ALA A 33 -5.39 -1.74 -5.87
N PHE A 34 -6.61 -1.52 -5.36
CA PHE A 34 -7.23 -0.20 -5.30
C PHE A 34 -6.37 0.79 -4.51
N ALA A 35 -5.96 0.44 -3.29
CA ALA A 35 -5.13 1.30 -2.46
C ALA A 35 -3.76 1.61 -3.11
N MET A 36 -3.19 0.68 -3.91
CA MET A 36 -1.98 0.94 -4.70
C MET A 36 -2.23 1.97 -5.81
N LEU A 37 -3.34 1.85 -6.54
CA LEU A 37 -3.71 2.81 -7.60
C LEU A 37 -3.97 4.21 -7.02
N LEU A 38 -4.54 4.30 -5.83
CA LEU A 38 -4.69 5.57 -5.12
C LEU A 38 -3.34 6.26 -4.84
N GLY A 39 -2.22 5.54 -4.87
CA GLY A 39 -0.89 6.14 -4.79
C GLY A 39 -0.56 7.03 -5.98
N ILE A 40 -0.98 6.63 -7.19
CA ILE A 40 -0.80 7.45 -8.39
C ILE A 40 -1.62 8.74 -8.26
N VAL A 41 -2.89 8.60 -7.84
CA VAL A 41 -3.81 9.74 -7.65
C VAL A 41 -3.27 10.71 -6.59
N LEU A 42 -2.79 10.18 -5.45
CA LEU A 42 -2.26 10.98 -4.35
C LEU A 42 -1.01 11.76 -4.77
N HIS A 43 -0.03 11.10 -5.38
CA HIS A 43 1.19 11.77 -5.77
C HIS A 43 0.97 12.73 -6.95
N ALA A 44 0.01 12.45 -7.83
CA ALA A 44 -0.40 13.40 -8.85
C ALA A 44 -1.06 14.64 -8.23
N ALA A 45 -1.94 14.48 -7.23
CA ALA A 45 -2.61 15.58 -6.56
C ALA A 45 -1.62 16.54 -5.89
N LEU A 46 -0.49 16.05 -5.41
CA LEU A 46 0.54 16.84 -4.74
C LEU A 46 1.04 18.01 -5.60
N PHE A 47 1.13 17.82 -6.92
CA PHE A 47 1.63 18.84 -7.85
C PHE A 47 0.61 19.95 -8.19
N PHE A 48 -0.65 19.78 -7.79
CA PHE A 48 -1.74 20.72 -8.10
C PHE A 48 -2.37 21.31 -6.84
N MET A 49 -1.76 21.08 -5.66
CA MET A 49 -2.20 21.67 -4.38
C MET A 49 -1.73 23.12 -4.25
N PRO A 50 -2.55 24.04 -3.70
CA PRO A 50 -2.14 25.44 -3.47
C PRO A 50 -1.05 25.44 -2.43
N ASP A 51 -0.43 25.35 -1.69
CA ASP A 51 0.50 25.69 -0.62
C ASP A 51 1.77 24.83 -0.46
N ALA A 52 1.75 23.57 -0.86
CA ALA A 52 2.88 22.67 -0.56
C ALA A 52 4.09 22.88 -1.49
N TRP A 53 3.82 23.06 -2.79
CA TRP A 53 4.85 23.14 -3.84
C TRP A 53 4.75 24.42 -4.67
N SER A 54 3.59 25.13 -4.65
CA SER A 54 3.39 26.35 -5.40
C SER A 54 4.35 27.47 -4.98
N LYS A 55 4.79 27.50 -3.72
CA LYS A 55 5.79 28.47 -3.25
C LYS A 55 7.17 28.26 -3.88
N ALA A 56 7.55 27.01 -4.15
CA ALA A 56 8.78 26.71 -4.89
C ALA A 56 8.63 27.08 -6.37
N TYR A 57 7.46 26.85 -6.98
CA TYR A 57 7.16 27.17 -8.38
C TYR A 57 6.87 28.65 -8.61
N SER A 58 6.20 29.35 -7.68
CA SER A 58 5.91 30.78 -7.83
C SER A 58 7.17 31.64 -7.82
N ALA A 59 8.27 31.19 -7.23
CA ALA A 59 9.53 31.89 -7.23
C ALA A 59 10.19 31.92 -8.62
N GLU A 60 9.87 30.97 -9.50
CA GLU A 60 10.47 30.82 -10.84
C GLU A 60 9.52 31.16 -12.01
N GLY A 61 8.34 31.73 -11.72
CA GLY A 61 7.45 32.21 -12.78
C GLY A 61 6.57 31.14 -13.43
N TYR A 62 6.46 29.94 -12.87
CA TYR A 62 5.52 28.93 -13.34
C TYR A 62 4.08 29.31 -12.92
N PRO A 63 3.16 29.54 -13.87
CA PRO A 63 1.76 29.75 -13.56
C PRO A 63 1.11 28.39 -13.25
N ALA A 64 1.43 27.79 -12.10
CA ALA A 64 0.76 26.58 -11.69
C ALA A 64 -0.70 26.92 -11.34
N GLU A 65 -1.63 26.59 -12.21
CA GLU A 65 -3.03 26.50 -11.82
C GLU A 65 -3.15 25.46 -10.69
N VAL A 66 -3.51 25.92 -9.51
CA VAL A 66 -3.69 25.11 -8.32
C VAL A 66 -5.16 25.11 -7.90
N SER A 67 -5.60 24.04 -7.24
CA SER A 67 -6.99 23.96 -6.79
C SER A 67 -7.09 23.25 -5.44
N GLY A 68 -7.82 23.84 -4.51
CA GLY A 68 -8.08 23.27 -3.18
C GLY A 68 -8.74 21.88 -3.20
N ILE A 69 -9.37 21.49 -4.31
CA ILE A 69 -9.91 20.14 -4.45
C ILE A 69 -8.81 19.07 -4.40
N TYR A 70 -7.59 19.38 -4.89
CA TYR A 70 -6.46 18.45 -4.84
C TYR A 70 -5.88 18.34 -3.44
N THR A 71 -5.94 19.41 -2.65
CA THR A 71 -5.61 19.37 -1.22
C THR A 71 -6.55 18.42 -0.48
N LEU A 72 -7.86 18.57 -0.69
CA LEU A 72 -8.83 17.68 -0.09
C LEU A 72 -8.65 16.23 -0.54
N LEU A 73 -8.40 16.01 -1.84
CA LEU A 73 -8.15 14.69 -2.41
C LEU A 73 -6.89 14.03 -1.82
N PHE A 74 -5.80 14.81 -1.72
CA PHE A 74 -4.55 14.36 -1.11
C PHE A 74 -4.77 13.93 0.34
N PHE A 75 -5.33 14.78 1.18
CA PHE A 75 -5.55 14.50 2.58
C PHE A 75 -6.52 13.33 2.80
N ALA A 76 -7.60 13.27 2.01
CA ALA A 76 -8.53 12.16 2.09
C ALA A 76 -7.83 10.82 1.82
N ILE A 77 -6.98 10.74 0.80
CA ILE A 77 -6.25 9.51 0.46
C ILE A 77 -5.11 9.25 1.46
N HIS A 78 -4.36 10.28 1.84
CA HIS A 78 -3.21 10.18 2.75
C HIS A 78 -3.62 9.65 4.12
N GLY A 79 -4.73 10.13 4.68
CA GLY A 79 -5.20 9.77 6.01
C GLY A 79 -5.54 8.28 6.21
N PHE A 80 -5.88 7.52 5.15
CA PHE A 80 -6.26 6.12 5.32
C PHE A 80 -5.43 5.11 4.51
N ARG A 81 -4.78 5.53 3.42
CA ARG A 81 -4.17 4.60 2.47
C ARG A 81 -3.14 3.69 3.13
N MET A 82 -2.22 4.27 3.90
CA MET A 82 -1.17 3.50 4.57
C MET A 82 -1.69 2.64 5.72
N PRO A 83 -2.58 3.11 6.62
CA PRO A 83 -3.30 2.28 7.57
C PRO A 83 -3.93 1.02 6.96
N VAL A 84 -4.65 1.15 5.84
CA VAL A 84 -5.23 0.01 5.11
C VAL A 84 -4.15 -0.97 4.65
N PHE A 85 -3.03 -0.48 4.10
CA PHE A 85 -1.95 -1.35 3.67
C PHE A 85 -1.31 -2.14 4.81
N PHE A 86 -1.04 -1.48 5.93
CA PHE A 86 -0.44 -2.17 7.08
C PHE A 86 -1.42 -3.18 7.69
N LEU A 87 -2.72 -2.87 7.75
CA LEU A 87 -3.74 -3.81 8.19
C LEU A 87 -3.79 -5.04 7.27
N LEU A 88 -3.88 -4.86 5.96
CA LEU A 88 -3.86 -5.97 5.00
C LEU A 88 -2.56 -6.77 5.08
N SER A 89 -1.43 -6.10 5.27
CA SER A 89 -0.13 -6.76 5.40
C SER A 89 -0.04 -7.63 6.65
N GLY A 90 -0.60 -7.19 7.77
CA GLY A 90 -0.73 -7.97 9.00
C GLY A 90 -1.59 -9.22 8.79
N PHE A 91 -2.74 -9.06 8.16
CA PHE A 91 -3.63 -10.17 7.81
C PHE A 91 -2.91 -11.25 6.97
N PHE A 92 -2.27 -10.85 5.87
CA PHE A 92 -1.54 -11.78 5.00
C PHE A 92 -0.26 -12.33 5.64
N THR A 93 0.34 -11.62 6.61
CA THR A 93 1.48 -12.13 7.37
C THR A 93 1.06 -13.26 8.31
N ALA A 94 -0.03 -13.09 9.03
CA ALA A 94 -0.60 -14.13 9.90
C ALA A 94 -1.06 -15.35 9.09
N LEU A 95 -1.73 -15.12 7.94
CA LEU A 95 -2.14 -16.19 7.01
C LEU A 95 -0.94 -16.99 6.52
N LEU A 96 0.14 -16.33 6.11
CA LEU A 96 1.33 -17.03 5.62
C LEU A 96 2.04 -17.79 6.74
N TRP A 97 2.12 -17.20 7.94
CA TRP A 97 2.68 -17.86 9.11
C TRP A 97 1.95 -19.15 9.45
N GLN A 98 0.62 -19.10 9.57
CA GLN A 98 -0.17 -20.30 9.91
C GLN A 98 -0.06 -21.39 8.83
N ARG A 99 0.06 -21.01 7.56
CA ARG A 99 0.14 -21.99 6.45
C ARG A 99 1.52 -22.57 6.23
N ARG A 100 2.60 -21.82 6.49
CA ARG A 100 3.96 -22.18 6.05
C ARG A 100 5.02 -22.09 7.15
N GLY A 101 4.66 -21.60 8.34
CA GLY A 101 5.59 -21.41 9.46
C GLY A 101 6.46 -20.16 9.33
N LEU A 102 7.20 -19.85 10.42
CA LEU A 102 8.00 -18.61 10.54
C LEU A 102 9.16 -18.55 9.56
N ARG A 103 9.87 -19.66 9.32
CA ARG A 103 11.01 -19.68 8.39
C ARG A 103 10.60 -19.33 6.97
N GLN A 104 9.50 -19.91 6.48
CA GLN A 104 9.01 -19.63 5.13
C GLN A 104 8.42 -18.21 5.04
N LEU A 105 7.80 -17.71 6.11
CA LEU A 105 7.37 -16.33 6.22
C LEU A 105 8.56 -15.37 6.04
N ALA A 106 9.65 -15.57 6.82
CA ALA A 106 10.83 -14.71 6.73
C ALA A 106 11.45 -14.71 5.32
N ILE A 107 11.66 -15.90 4.74
CA ILE A 107 12.22 -16.05 3.39
C ILE A 107 11.33 -15.34 2.35
N GLN A 108 10.02 -15.53 2.45
CA GLN A 108 9.07 -14.93 1.51
C GLN A 108 9.04 -13.40 1.64
N ARG A 109 9.09 -12.86 2.87
CA ARG A 109 9.13 -11.41 3.11
C ARG A 109 10.43 -10.80 2.59
N LEU A 110 11.58 -11.41 2.85
CA LEU A 110 12.85 -10.95 2.29
C LEU A 110 12.84 -10.96 0.75
N LYS A 111 12.34 -12.02 0.13
CA LYS A 111 12.28 -12.11 -1.34
C LYS A 111 11.28 -11.14 -1.98
N ARG A 112 10.14 -10.85 -1.31
CA ARG A 112 9.07 -10.06 -1.92
C ARG A 112 9.00 -8.61 -1.46
N ILE A 113 9.72 -8.24 -0.41
CA ILE A 113 9.79 -6.88 0.10
C ILE A 113 11.24 -6.42 0.13
N GLY A 114 12.13 -7.19 0.79
CA GLY A 114 13.53 -6.81 0.96
C GLY A 114 14.29 -6.71 -0.36
N LEU A 115 14.17 -7.72 -1.24
CA LEU A 115 14.86 -7.71 -2.53
C LEU A 115 14.35 -6.61 -3.46
N PRO A 116 13.03 -6.37 -3.66
CA PRO A 116 12.55 -5.22 -4.41
C PRO A 116 12.96 -3.87 -3.81
N LEU A 117 12.99 -3.74 -2.48
CA LEU A 117 13.49 -2.53 -1.82
C LEU A 117 14.97 -2.31 -2.13
N ALA A 118 15.81 -3.34 -1.99
CA ALA A 118 17.23 -3.24 -2.30
C ALA A 118 17.49 -2.87 -3.76
N ILE A 119 16.80 -3.51 -4.71
CA ILE A 119 16.90 -3.15 -6.12
C ILE A 119 16.39 -1.72 -6.34
N GLY A 120 15.25 -1.35 -5.74
CA GLY A 120 14.66 -0.02 -5.86
C GLY A 120 15.56 1.08 -5.29
N ALA A 121 16.31 0.79 -4.23
CA ALA A 121 17.26 1.73 -3.65
C ALA A 121 18.33 2.18 -4.66
N PHE A 122 18.79 1.27 -5.54
CA PHE A 122 19.81 1.56 -6.55
C PHE A 122 19.24 1.85 -7.95
N THR A 123 17.95 1.76 -8.15
CA THR A 123 17.30 2.00 -9.45
C THR A 123 16.19 3.04 -9.36
N VAL A 124 15.11 2.70 -8.64
CA VAL A 124 13.91 3.54 -8.58
C VAL A 124 14.19 4.87 -7.89
N ILE A 125 14.87 4.85 -6.73
CA ILE A 125 15.15 6.08 -5.97
C ILE A 125 16.05 7.02 -6.77
N PRO A 126 17.21 6.60 -7.29
CA PRO A 126 18.04 7.46 -8.12
C PRO A 126 17.30 8.04 -9.33
N ILE A 127 16.55 7.22 -10.06
CA ILE A 127 15.78 7.68 -11.22
C ILE A 127 14.70 8.68 -10.82
N THR A 128 14.00 8.43 -9.71
CA THR A 128 12.99 9.37 -9.19
C THR A 128 13.63 10.68 -8.76
N THR A 129 14.77 10.65 -8.07
CA THR A 129 15.49 11.86 -7.67
C THR A 129 16.00 12.63 -8.87
N PHE A 130 16.56 11.93 -9.87
CA PHE A 130 16.98 12.58 -11.12
C PHE A 130 15.79 13.26 -11.82
N ALA A 131 14.63 12.61 -11.87
CA ALA A 131 13.42 13.20 -12.42
C ALA A 131 13.01 14.49 -11.67
N PHE A 132 13.12 14.50 -10.33
CA PHE A 132 12.87 15.70 -9.53
C PHE A 132 13.91 16.80 -9.82
N LEU A 133 15.19 16.49 -9.82
CA LEU A 133 16.24 17.47 -10.10
C LEU A 133 16.08 18.08 -11.50
N TRP A 134 15.71 17.27 -12.49
CA TRP A 134 15.44 17.74 -13.85
C TRP A 134 14.17 18.61 -13.92
N ALA A 135 13.08 18.21 -13.31
CA ALA A 135 11.81 18.93 -13.37
C ALA A 135 11.85 20.26 -12.60
N PHE A 136 12.72 20.41 -11.61
CA PHE A 136 12.80 21.59 -10.75
C PHE A 136 14.08 22.42 -10.94
N ASP A 137 14.83 22.13 -11.98
CA ASP A 137 16.09 22.82 -12.35
C ASP A 137 17.05 23.02 -11.16
N VAL A 138 17.13 21.99 -10.29
CA VAL A 138 18.01 22.02 -9.12
C VAL A 138 19.45 21.75 -9.57
N GLU A 139 20.36 22.67 -9.27
CA GLU A 139 21.76 22.58 -9.66
C GLU A 139 22.43 21.25 -9.27
N GLU A 140 23.35 20.78 -10.11
CA GLU A 140 24.03 19.46 -10.05
C GLU A 140 24.80 19.15 -8.75
N ALA A 141 24.94 20.11 -7.83
CA ALA A 141 25.70 19.94 -6.59
C ALA A 141 25.26 18.73 -5.73
N SER A 142 24.02 18.27 -5.90
CA SER A 142 23.47 17.10 -5.20
C SER A 142 23.78 15.75 -5.83
N LEU A 143 24.34 15.71 -7.06
CA LEU A 143 24.64 14.48 -7.80
C LEU A 143 25.92 13.78 -7.33
N SER A 144 26.73 14.42 -6.48
CA SER A 144 27.99 13.86 -5.99
C SER A 144 27.84 12.54 -5.22
N TRP A 145 26.63 12.24 -4.72
CA TRP A 145 26.32 11.02 -3.96
C TRP A 145 25.61 9.93 -4.77
N TRP A 146 25.51 10.06 -6.07
CA TRP A 146 25.03 9.02 -6.95
C TRP A 146 25.98 7.79 -6.94
N PRO A 147 25.50 6.56 -6.77
CA PRO A 147 24.11 6.05 -6.64
C PRO A 147 23.60 5.86 -5.19
N PHE A 148 24.24 6.47 -4.21
CA PHE A 148 23.96 6.26 -2.78
C PHE A 148 22.92 7.22 -2.21
N ILE A 149 22.17 7.91 -3.05
CA ILE A 149 21.15 8.89 -2.63
C ILE A 149 20.06 8.29 -1.73
N TRP A 150 19.85 6.99 -1.79
CA TRP A 150 18.96 6.26 -0.91
C TRP A 150 19.38 6.30 0.58
N LEU A 151 20.60 6.71 0.90
CA LEU A 151 21.04 6.94 2.27
C LEU A 151 20.36 8.16 2.89
N SER A 152 20.02 9.16 2.08
CA SER A 152 19.32 10.37 2.53
C SER A 152 17.80 10.21 2.47
N THR A 153 17.28 9.56 1.44
CA THR A 153 15.83 9.35 1.30
C THR A 153 15.51 8.01 0.65
N LEU A 154 14.49 7.33 1.18
CA LEU A 154 13.85 6.18 0.55
C LEU A 154 12.67 6.60 -0.31
N SER A 155 12.37 7.91 -0.38
CA SER A 155 11.24 8.44 -1.12
C SER A 155 9.97 7.62 -0.84
N HIS A 156 9.11 7.38 -1.83
CA HIS A 156 7.89 6.57 -1.66
C HIS A 156 8.13 5.09 -1.30
N LEU A 157 9.37 4.57 -1.38
CA LEU A 157 9.70 3.20 -0.98
C LEU A 157 9.80 3.02 0.54
N TRP A 158 9.73 4.09 1.36
CA TRP A 158 9.74 4.02 2.81
C TRP A 158 8.73 3.00 3.37
N PHE A 159 7.58 2.81 2.70
CA PHE A 159 6.59 1.82 3.09
C PHE A 159 7.15 0.39 3.11
N LEU A 160 7.96 -0.01 2.13
CA LEU A 160 8.57 -1.35 2.10
C LEU A 160 9.54 -1.53 3.27
N TRP A 161 10.26 -0.47 3.63
CA TRP A 161 11.18 -0.45 4.77
C TRP A 161 10.44 -0.66 6.09
N PHE A 162 9.40 0.14 6.33
CA PHE A 162 8.54 -0.01 7.50
C PHE A 162 7.89 -1.39 7.58
N LEU A 163 7.42 -1.90 6.45
CA LEU A 163 6.80 -3.23 6.38
C LEU A 163 7.78 -4.35 6.73
N LEU A 164 9.06 -4.24 6.35
CA LEU A 164 10.09 -5.19 6.78
C LEU A 164 10.26 -5.19 8.30
N TRP A 165 10.32 -4.02 8.92
CA TRP A 165 10.45 -3.91 10.38
C TRP A 165 9.22 -4.46 11.10
N LEU A 166 8.02 -4.18 10.64
CA LEU A 166 6.79 -4.74 11.21
C LEU A 166 6.74 -6.27 11.04
N CYS A 167 7.17 -6.80 9.91
CA CYS A 167 7.27 -8.24 9.72
C CYS A 167 8.35 -8.87 10.62
N ALA A 168 9.49 -8.21 10.81
CA ALA A 168 10.55 -8.68 11.72
C ALA A 168 10.06 -8.68 13.18
N GLY A 169 9.39 -7.60 13.61
CA GLY A 169 8.75 -7.51 14.92
C GLY A 169 7.70 -8.61 15.13
N PHE A 170 6.86 -8.87 14.12
CA PHE A 170 5.88 -9.97 14.16
C PHE A 170 6.55 -11.33 14.32
N ILE A 171 7.61 -11.60 13.55
CA ILE A 171 8.35 -12.87 13.64
C ILE A 171 8.99 -13.04 15.02
N LEU A 172 9.56 -11.97 15.56
CA LEU A 172 10.14 -11.97 16.91
C LEU A 172 9.07 -12.24 17.97
N ALA A 173 7.95 -11.50 17.93
CA ALA A 173 6.83 -11.67 18.84
C ALA A 173 6.25 -13.10 18.77
N ALA A 174 6.10 -13.65 17.56
CA ALA A 174 5.63 -15.03 17.39
C ALA A 174 6.63 -16.07 17.93
N LYS A 175 7.96 -15.83 17.81
CA LYS A 175 8.99 -16.69 18.43
C LYS A 175 8.94 -16.64 19.95
N LEU A 176 8.60 -15.50 20.54
CA LEU A 176 8.43 -15.30 21.98
C LEU A 176 7.08 -15.84 22.49
N GLY A 177 6.26 -16.45 21.62
CA GLY A 177 4.99 -17.04 22.00
C GLY A 177 3.84 -16.04 22.16
N ILE A 178 4.00 -14.80 21.73
CA ILE A 178 2.93 -13.78 21.77
C ILE A 178 1.80 -14.18 20.82
N LYS A 179 0.58 -14.21 21.37
CA LYS A 179 -0.63 -14.58 20.62
C LYS A 179 -1.33 -13.33 20.11
N PHE A 180 -1.43 -13.19 18.78
CA PHE A 180 -2.15 -12.10 18.14
C PHE A 180 -3.68 -12.32 18.08
N SER A 181 -4.19 -13.34 18.76
CA SER A 181 -5.62 -13.66 18.86
C SER A 181 -6.28 -13.17 20.14
N HIS A 182 -5.56 -12.42 21.00
CA HIS A 182 -6.11 -11.97 22.28
C HIS A 182 -7.18 -10.89 22.07
N PRO A 183 -8.38 -10.99 22.71
CA PRO A 183 -9.49 -10.05 22.47
C PRO A 183 -9.17 -8.60 22.83
N VAL A 184 -8.21 -8.36 23.71
CA VAL A 184 -7.76 -7.02 24.09
C VAL A 184 -7.29 -6.18 22.90
N ILE A 185 -6.78 -6.83 21.82
CA ILE A 185 -6.35 -6.17 20.60
C ILE A 185 -7.49 -5.36 19.96
N TRP A 186 -8.71 -5.87 20.03
CA TRP A 186 -9.90 -5.17 19.54
C TRP A 186 -10.10 -3.79 20.21
N TRP A 187 -9.91 -3.74 21.52
CA TRP A 187 -10.15 -2.52 22.29
C TRP A 187 -8.95 -1.56 22.32
N LEU A 188 -7.74 -2.09 22.25
CA LEU A 188 -6.53 -1.28 22.37
C LEU A 188 -6.04 -0.73 21.03
N ALA A 189 -6.45 -1.29 19.88
CA ALA A 189 -5.92 -0.90 18.58
C ALA A 189 -6.14 0.60 18.30
N ILE A 190 -7.33 1.14 18.57
CA ILE A 190 -7.65 2.55 18.34
C ILE A 190 -6.88 3.46 19.32
N PRO A 191 -6.95 3.27 20.66
CA PRO A 191 -6.18 4.10 21.60
C PRO A 191 -4.68 4.08 21.34
N LEU A 192 -4.11 2.91 21.02
CA LEU A 192 -2.66 2.79 20.74
C LEU A 192 -2.23 3.47 19.44
N SER A 193 -3.13 3.69 18.49
CA SER A 193 -2.82 4.49 17.30
C SER A 193 -2.95 6.00 17.56
N LEU A 194 -3.77 6.41 18.54
CA LEU A 194 -3.93 7.82 18.90
C LEU A 194 -2.68 8.39 19.60
N VAL A 195 -2.05 7.62 20.49
CA VAL A 195 -0.87 8.10 21.23
C VAL A 195 0.25 8.59 20.30
N PRO A 196 0.75 7.82 19.32
CA PRO A 196 1.76 8.33 18.40
C PRO A 196 1.24 9.45 17.51
N GLN A 197 -0.06 9.47 17.13
CA GLN A 197 -0.63 10.57 16.36
C GLN A 197 -0.52 11.90 17.10
N LEU A 198 -0.81 11.93 18.40
CA LEU A 198 -0.67 13.14 19.23
C LEU A 198 0.78 13.65 19.33
N LEU A 199 1.77 12.78 19.09
CA LEU A 199 3.19 13.12 19.10
C LEU A 199 3.73 13.54 17.72
N MET A 200 2.92 13.46 16.67
CA MET A 200 3.30 13.92 15.33
C MET A 200 3.17 15.43 15.22
N HIS A 201 3.99 16.05 14.37
CA HIS A 201 4.15 17.51 14.34
C HIS A 201 3.77 18.13 12.99
N GLU A 202 3.71 17.33 11.93
CA GLU A 202 3.38 17.82 10.60
C GLU A 202 1.92 18.33 10.56
N PRO A 203 1.68 19.55 10.05
CA PRO A 203 0.32 20.11 9.95
C PRO A 203 -0.44 19.52 8.76
N VAL A 204 -0.46 18.20 8.63
CA VAL A 204 -1.09 17.47 7.53
C VAL A 204 -2.21 16.60 8.08
N PHE A 205 -3.30 16.44 7.33
CA PHE A 205 -4.33 15.47 7.69
C PHE A 205 -3.87 14.06 7.36
N GLY A 206 -3.52 13.31 8.39
CA GLY A 206 -2.96 11.96 8.31
C GLY A 206 -1.66 11.84 9.12
N PRO A 207 -1.05 10.66 9.16
CA PRO A 207 0.21 10.45 9.85
C PRO A 207 1.37 11.11 9.11
N ASP A 208 2.37 11.57 9.87
CA ASP A 208 3.62 12.06 9.31
C ASP A 208 4.25 11.04 8.35
N THR A 209 5.01 11.53 7.39
CA THR A 209 5.81 10.71 6.48
C THR A 209 7.24 10.56 7.00
N SER A 210 7.81 9.37 6.90
CA SER A 210 9.20 9.11 7.28
C SER A 210 9.91 8.41 6.13
N ASP A 211 10.48 9.19 5.24
CA ASP A 211 11.12 8.72 4.01
C ASP A 211 12.63 8.47 4.17
N GLY A 212 13.22 8.81 5.32
CA GLY A 212 14.63 8.58 5.62
C GLY A 212 14.94 7.11 5.91
N LEU A 213 16.23 6.75 5.79
CA LEU A 213 16.74 5.43 6.18
C LEU A 213 16.57 5.15 7.67
N PHE A 214 16.75 6.19 8.50
CA PHE A 214 16.52 6.10 9.95
C PHE A 214 15.02 6.20 10.21
N LEU A 215 14.47 5.11 10.76
CA LEU A 215 13.04 5.03 11.09
C LEU A 215 12.65 6.10 12.11
N ASN A 216 11.62 6.86 11.81
CA ASN A 216 10.94 7.63 12.84
C ASN A 216 10.13 6.64 13.71
N PRO A 217 10.48 6.49 14.99
CA PRO A 217 9.82 5.50 15.85
C PRO A 217 8.35 5.85 16.11
N VAL A 218 7.99 7.12 16.14
CA VAL A 218 6.61 7.58 16.35
C VAL A 218 5.73 7.11 15.19
N VAL A 219 6.20 7.34 13.95
CA VAL A 219 5.49 6.91 12.73
C VAL A 219 5.42 5.39 12.64
N LEU A 220 6.50 4.67 13.00
CA LEU A 220 6.48 3.21 13.01
C LEU A 220 5.46 2.67 14.02
N VAL A 221 5.45 3.20 15.25
CA VAL A 221 4.52 2.78 16.31
C VAL A 221 3.07 3.08 15.93
N TYR A 222 2.81 4.17 15.20
CA TYR A 222 1.47 4.47 14.68
C TYR A 222 0.91 3.33 13.80
N TYR A 223 1.74 2.68 13.00
CA TYR A 223 1.27 1.60 12.10
C TYR A 223 1.21 0.22 12.77
N VAL A 224 1.84 0.03 13.93
CA VAL A 224 1.79 -1.26 14.67
C VAL A 224 0.36 -1.70 14.97
N PRO A 225 -0.55 -0.87 15.53
CA PRO A 225 -1.94 -1.27 15.81
C PRO A 225 -2.70 -1.76 14.58
N PHE A 226 -2.56 -1.11 13.44
CA PHE A 226 -3.20 -1.54 12.19
C PHE A 226 -2.67 -2.90 11.72
N PHE A 227 -1.35 -3.08 11.74
CA PHE A 227 -0.72 -4.34 11.36
C PHE A 227 -1.12 -5.50 12.30
N VAL A 228 -1.06 -5.28 13.61
CA VAL A 228 -1.44 -6.27 14.63
C VAL A 228 -2.93 -6.60 14.52
N PHE A 229 -3.77 -5.59 14.30
CA PHE A 229 -5.20 -5.79 14.11
C PHE A 229 -5.52 -6.62 12.86
N GLY A 230 -4.80 -6.42 11.77
CA GLY A 230 -4.92 -7.28 10.59
C GLY A 230 -4.57 -8.74 10.88
N ALA A 231 -3.50 -8.98 11.64
CA ALA A 231 -3.15 -10.33 12.10
C ALA A 231 -4.22 -10.95 13.02
N PHE A 232 -4.77 -10.14 13.92
CA PHE A 232 -5.86 -10.51 14.81
C PHE A 232 -7.13 -10.92 14.03
N LEU A 233 -7.55 -10.16 13.04
CA LEU A 233 -8.71 -10.48 12.18
C LEU A 233 -8.56 -11.87 11.55
N TYR A 234 -7.37 -12.18 11.04
CA TYR A 234 -7.12 -13.48 10.44
C TYR A 234 -7.12 -14.62 11.49
N GLN A 235 -6.42 -14.45 12.61
CA GLN A 235 -6.26 -15.50 13.61
C GLN A 235 -7.54 -15.84 14.37
N ARG A 236 -8.44 -14.88 14.49
CA ARG A 236 -9.76 -15.06 15.09
C ARG A 236 -10.83 -15.51 14.08
N ASP A 237 -10.46 -15.69 12.81
CA ASP A 237 -11.41 -15.98 11.72
C ASP A 237 -12.63 -15.06 11.75
N ILE A 238 -12.38 -13.75 12.01
CA ILE A 238 -13.46 -12.78 12.07
C ILE A 238 -14.10 -12.67 10.71
N GLN A 239 -15.41 -12.98 10.68
CA GLN A 239 -16.18 -12.90 9.45
C GLN A 239 -16.35 -11.44 9.02
N ILE A 240 -15.70 -11.10 7.89
CA ILE A 240 -15.84 -9.77 7.29
C ILE A 240 -17.26 -9.60 6.78
N SER A 241 -18.01 -8.69 7.39
CA SER A 241 -19.38 -8.37 6.99
C SER A 241 -19.39 -7.26 5.94
N ARG A 242 -20.27 -7.39 4.93
CA ARG A 242 -20.53 -6.30 3.97
C ARG A 242 -21.08 -5.03 4.66
N TRP A 243 -21.75 -5.17 5.78
CA TRP A 243 -22.32 -4.06 6.53
C TRP A 243 -21.24 -3.13 7.14
N TRP A 244 -19.99 -3.57 7.23
CA TRP A 244 -18.87 -2.70 7.62
C TRP A 244 -18.72 -1.50 6.67
N MET A 245 -19.20 -1.58 5.43
CA MET A 245 -19.19 -0.45 4.50
C MET A 245 -19.92 0.79 5.03
N LEU A 246 -20.87 0.63 5.95
CA LEU A 246 -21.58 1.76 6.56
C LEU A 246 -20.63 2.69 7.34
N ALA A 247 -19.45 2.22 7.74
CA ALA A 247 -18.42 3.07 8.34
C ALA A 247 -17.91 4.17 7.40
N LEU A 248 -18.10 4.05 6.06
CA LEU A 248 -17.77 5.10 5.11
C LEU A 248 -18.62 6.36 5.28
N LEU A 249 -19.85 6.25 5.79
CA LEU A 249 -20.72 7.40 6.00
C LEU A 249 -20.15 8.35 7.09
N PRO A 250 -19.85 7.90 8.32
CA PRO A 250 -19.18 8.74 9.30
C PRO A 250 -17.76 9.11 8.88
N ALA A 251 -17.03 8.27 8.11
CA ALA A 251 -15.72 8.63 7.59
C ALA A 251 -15.77 9.87 6.67
N LEU A 252 -16.78 9.94 5.80
CA LEU A 252 -16.97 11.11 4.93
C LEU A 252 -17.23 12.39 5.74
N THR A 253 -18.06 12.31 6.77
CA THR A 253 -18.28 13.45 7.68
C THR A 253 -17.01 13.87 8.40
N VAL A 254 -16.25 12.93 8.90
CA VAL A 254 -14.98 13.21 9.62
C VAL A 254 -13.96 13.89 8.70
N VAL A 255 -13.82 13.44 7.45
CA VAL A 255 -12.87 14.08 6.51
C VAL A 255 -13.32 15.47 6.09
N LEU A 256 -14.60 15.70 5.95
CA LEU A 256 -15.14 17.03 5.64
C LEU A 256 -14.90 18.02 6.79
N PHE A 257 -15.21 17.62 8.01
CA PHE A 257 -14.97 18.47 9.20
C PHE A 257 -13.48 18.64 9.48
N GLY A 258 -12.68 17.58 9.43
CA GLY A 258 -11.24 17.65 9.62
C GLY A 258 -10.53 18.46 8.53
N GLY A 259 -10.95 18.33 7.27
CA GLY A 259 -10.45 19.12 6.15
C GLY A 259 -10.83 20.59 6.27
N LEU A 260 -12.04 20.92 6.72
CA LEU A 260 -12.46 22.29 6.98
C LEU A 260 -11.65 22.94 8.12
N THR A 261 -11.35 22.22 9.20
CA THR A 261 -10.53 22.76 10.30
C THR A 261 -9.10 23.09 9.85
N LEU A 262 -8.53 22.30 8.93
CA LEU A 262 -7.21 22.57 8.35
C LEU A 262 -7.23 23.74 7.34
N LEU A 263 -8.30 23.87 6.56
CA LEU A 263 -8.45 24.98 5.60
C LEU A 263 -8.66 26.34 6.29
N TYR A 264 -9.25 26.36 7.46
CA TYR A 264 -9.48 27.59 8.25
C TYR A 264 -8.30 27.99 9.13
N ASP A 265 -7.09 27.44 8.87
CA ASP A 265 -5.85 27.87 9.53
C ASP A 265 -6.03 28.00 11.06
N VAL A 266 -6.53 26.96 11.70
CA VAL A 266 -6.68 26.94 13.16
C VAL A 266 -5.30 26.81 13.77
N LYS A 267 -4.59 27.95 13.85
CA LYS A 267 -3.24 28.08 14.45
C LYS A 267 -3.23 27.90 15.96
N GLU A 268 -4.37 27.54 16.54
CA GLU A 268 -4.52 27.41 17.98
C GLU A 268 -4.13 26.02 18.46
N ASP A 269 -3.17 25.93 19.37
CA ASP A 269 -2.63 24.68 19.91
C ASP A 269 -3.70 23.71 20.44
N TRP A 270 -4.85 24.21 20.87
CA TRP A 270 -5.97 23.40 21.37
C TRP A 270 -6.69 22.60 20.28
N ALA A 271 -6.63 23.03 19.02
CA ALA A 271 -7.34 22.37 17.91
C ALA A 271 -6.62 21.08 17.44
N LYS A 272 -5.29 21.03 17.58
CA LYS A 272 -4.48 19.88 17.16
C LYS A 272 -4.94 18.55 17.76
N PRO A 273 -5.14 18.38 19.08
CA PRO A 273 -5.59 17.11 19.65
C PRO A 273 -6.94 16.64 19.09
N PHE A 274 -7.87 17.56 18.79
CA PHE A 274 -9.14 17.21 18.15
C PHE A 274 -8.93 16.73 16.71
N ALA A 275 -8.09 17.43 15.94
CA ALA A 275 -7.73 17.00 14.59
C ALA A 275 -7.10 15.60 14.60
N ASP A 276 -6.20 15.31 15.53
CA ASP A 276 -5.56 14.00 15.69
C ASP A 276 -6.57 12.89 15.99
N VAL A 277 -7.56 13.14 16.86
CA VAL A 277 -8.66 12.20 17.13
C VAL A 277 -9.46 11.94 15.86
N PHE A 278 -9.83 12.98 15.12
CA PHE A 278 -10.56 12.84 13.85
C PHE A 278 -9.76 12.07 12.81
N GLN A 279 -8.46 12.30 12.70
CA GLN A 279 -7.58 11.59 11.77
C GLN A 279 -7.51 10.10 12.08
N VAL A 280 -7.31 9.73 13.35
CA VAL A 280 -7.29 8.32 13.77
C VAL A 280 -8.66 7.67 13.55
N ALA A 281 -9.76 8.35 13.92
CA ALA A 281 -11.11 7.87 13.68
C ALA A 281 -11.36 7.64 12.17
N PHE A 282 -10.96 8.60 11.33
CA PHE A 282 -11.05 8.49 9.89
C PHE A 282 -10.29 7.28 9.35
N ALA A 283 -9.04 7.08 9.77
CA ALA A 283 -8.22 5.96 9.33
C ALA A 283 -8.89 4.61 9.64
N TRP A 284 -9.42 4.43 10.86
CA TRP A 284 -10.09 3.21 11.25
C TRP A 284 -11.44 3.01 10.56
N LEU A 285 -12.25 4.06 10.46
CA LEU A 285 -13.54 4.02 9.74
C LEU A 285 -13.33 3.63 8.27
N MET A 286 -12.30 4.20 7.62
CA MET A 286 -11.94 3.84 6.25
C MET A 286 -11.43 2.41 6.14
N CYS A 287 -10.64 1.92 7.10
CA CYS A 287 -10.20 0.52 7.13
C CYS A 287 -11.41 -0.43 7.15
N PHE A 288 -12.32 -0.27 8.09
CA PHE A 288 -13.52 -1.10 8.17
C PHE A 288 -14.44 -0.91 6.97
N GLY A 289 -14.68 0.34 6.61
CA GLY A 289 -15.59 0.69 5.53
C GLY A 289 -15.16 0.14 4.18
N LEU A 290 -13.88 0.27 3.83
CA LEU A 290 -13.35 -0.27 2.58
C LEU A 290 -13.32 -1.79 2.58
N ILE A 291 -12.94 -2.45 3.68
CA ILE A 291 -13.01 -3.91 3.78
C ILE A 291 -14.45 -4.39 3.55
N GLY A 292 -15.45 -3.74 4.16
CA GLY A 292 -16.87 -4.06 3.96
C GLY A 292 -17.35 -3.81 2.53
N LEU A 293 -16.97 -2.68 1.93
CA LEU A 293 -17.30 -2.34 0.55
C LEU A 293 -16.72 -3.37 -0.43
N PHE A 294 -15.43 -3.70 -0.29
CA PHE A 294 -14.79 -4.69 -1.18
C PHE A 294 -15.34 -6.09 -0.96
N ARG A 295 -15.79 -6.43 0.24
CA ARG A 295 -16.56 -7.67 0.48
C ARG A 295 -17.87 -7.70 -0.30
N LEU A 296 -18.50 -6.54 -0.51
CA LEU A 296 -19.73 -6.44 -1.31
C LEU A 296 -19.45 -6.56 -2.82
N ILE A 297 -18.46 -5.78 -3.34
CA ILE A 297 -18.29 -5.59 -4.78
C ILE A 297 -17.26 -6.54 -5.43
N ALA A 298 -16.32 -7.10 -4.65
CA ALA A 298 -15.18 -7.87 -5.13
C ALA A 298 -15.06 -9.27 -4.52
N ALA A 299 -16.12 -9.82 -3.93
CA ALA A 299 -16.11 -11.15 -3.31
C ALA A 299 -15.86 -12.29 -4.32
N ARG A 300 -16.16 -12.07 -5.60
CA ARG A 300 -15.94 -13.05 -6.66
C ARG A 300 -14.67 -12.74 -7.45
N GLU A 301 -13.99 -13.80 -7.91
CA GLU A 301 -12.82 -13.65 -8.78
C GLU A 301 -13.26 -13.02 -10.13
N ARG A 302 -12.61 -11.89 -10.48
CA ARG A 302 -12.74 -11.27 -11.78
C ARG A 302 -11.36 -11.15 -12.41
N TYR A 303 -11.22 -11.50 -13.66
CA TYR A 303 -9.93 -11.49 -14.38
C TYR A 303 -9.21 -10.14 -14.29
N TRP A 304 -9.91 -9.03 -14.54
CA TRP A 304 -9.34 -7.70 -14.54
C TRP A 304 -8.89 -7.24 -13.13
N VAL A 305 -9.63 -7.63 -12.05
CA VAL A 305 -9.22 -7.35 -10.66
C VAL A 305 -7.92 -8.08 -10.34
N ARG A 306 -7.83 -9.34 -10.75
CA ARG A 306 -6.62 -10.14 -10.58
C ARG A 306 -5.45 -9.56 -11.37
N TYR A 307 -5.68 -9.13 -12.60
CA TYR A 307 -4.67 -8.48 -13.43
C TYR A 307 -4.13 -7.20 -12.77
N LEU A 308 -5.01 -6.30 -12.31
CA LEU A 308 -4.64 -5.07 -11.61
C LEU A 308 -3.93 -5.37 -10.29
N SER A 309 -4.37 -6.37 -9.54
CA SER A 309 -3.70 -6.79 -8.29
C SER A 309 -2.29 -7.34 -8.55
N ASP A 310 -2.08 -8.04 -9.66
CA ASP A 310 -0.75 -8.51 -10.07
C ASP A 310 0.13 -7.33 -10.54
N ALA A 311 -0.43 -6.37 -11.28
CA ALA A 311 0.29 -5.21 -11.78
C ALA A 311 0.61 -4.18 -10.69
N SER A 312 -0.21 -4.09 -9.65
CA SER A 312 -0.20 -2.99 -8.67
C SER A 312 1.15 -2.78 -7.99
N TYR A 313 1.92 -3.85 -7.75
CA TYR A 313 3.25 -3.72 -7.16
C TYR A 313 4.26 -3.06 -8.12
N TRP A 314 4.21 -3.39 -9.41
CA TRP A 314 5.00 -2.71 -10.43
C TRP A 314 4.61 -1.23 -10.55
N LEU A 315 3.32 -0.94 -10.57
CA LEU A 315 2.81 0.42 -10.59
C LEU A 315 3.31 1.22 -9.37
N TYR A 316 3.27 0.63 -8.19
CA TYR A 316 3.78 1.25 -6.96
C TYR A 316 5.26 1.61 -7.06
N LEU A 317 6.10 0.75 -7.62
CA LEU A 317 7.53 1.03 -7.70
C LEU A 317 7.86 2.23 -8.60
N TRP A 318 7.17 2.40 -9.71
CA TRP A 318 7.58 3.32 -10.76
C TRP A 318 6.70 4.56 -10.95
N HIS A 319 5.55 4.64 -10.28
CA HIS A 319 4.60 5.72 -10.53
C HIS A 319 5.15 7.11 -10.22
N LEU A 320 5.93 7.29 -9.15
CA LEU A 320 6.37 8.61 -8.73
C LEU A 320 7.34 9.23 -9.77
N ALA A 321 8.32 8.48 -10.24
CA ALA A 321 9.22 8.97 -11.28
C ALA A 321 8.46 9.40 -12.55
N LEU A 322 7.47 8.58 -12.99
CA LEU A 322 6.67 8.93 -14.16
C LEU A 322 5.70 10.10 -13.93
N ILE A 323 5.18 10.26 -12.71
CA ILE A 323 4.36 11.42 -12.35
C ILE A 323 5.18 12.70 -12.46
N VAL A 324 6.39 12.74 -11.91
CA VAL A 324 7.28 13.90 -11.98
C VAL A 324 7.59 14.26 -13.45
N ILE A 325 7.99 13.26 -14.25
CA ILE A 325 8.25 13.46 -15.69
C ILE A 325 6.99 13.95 -16.42
N ALA A 326 5.84 13.34 -16.14
CA ALA A 326 4.58 13.75 -16.78
C ALA A 326 4.14 15.15 -16.36
N PHE A 327 4.39 15.56 -15.11
CA PHE A 327 4.12 16.90 -14.64
C PHE A 327 4.94 17.92 -15.43
N GLU A 328 6.25 17.74 -15.53
CA GLU A 328 7.14 18.64 -16.27
C GLU A 328 6.73 18.76 -17.75
N LEU A 329 6.36 17.64 -18.40
CA LEU A 329 5.90 17.67 -19.79
C LEU A 329 4.53 18.36 -19.99
N LEU A 330 3.72 18.51 -18.94
CA LEU A 330 2.38 19.06 -19.01
C LEU A 330 2.28 20.48 -18.43
N VAL A 331 3.29 20.92 -17.66
CA VAL A 331 3.23 22.19 -16.91
C VAL A 331 2.92 23.38 -17.82
N ASP A 332 3.55 23.48 -18.98
CA ASP A 332 3.41 24.59 -19.93
C ASP A 332 2.17 24.53 -20.82
N TRP A 333 1.42 23.45 -20.77
CA TRP A 333 0.23 23.31 -21.60
C TRP A 333 -0.86 24.26 -21.14
N GLN A 334 -1.43 25.03 -22.08
CA GLN A 334 -2.50 26.02 -21.83
C GLN A 334 -3.87 25.34 -21.73
N VAL A 335 -4.00 24.33 -20.84
CA VAL A 335 -5.24 23.62 -20.57
C VAL A 335 -5.54 23.60 -19.09
N SER A 336 -6.81 23.42 -18.74
CA SER A 336 -7.25 23.38 -17.33
C SER A 336 -6.46 22.37 -16.49
N VAL A 337 -6.18 22.73 -15.24
CA VAL A 337 -5.54 21.89 -14.22
C VAL A 337 -6.20 20.51 -14.09
N HIS A 338 -7.52 20.43 -14.25
CA HIS A 338 -8.27 19.18 -14.17
C HIS A 338 -7.96 18.25 -15.35
N ILE A 339 -7.70 18.80 -16.54
CA ILE A 339 -7.29 18.04 -17.73
C ILE A 339 -5.86 17.55 -17.54
N LYS A 340 -4.93 18.42 -17.07
CA LYS A 340 -3.54 18.05 -16.74
C LYS A 340 -3.51 16.90 -15.73
N PHE A 341 -4.20 17.07 -14.61
CA PHE A 341 -4.28 16.04 -13.57
C PHE A 341 -4.83 14.69 -14.08
N THR A 342 -5.98 14.74 -14.76
CA THR A 342 -6.61 13.52 -15.28
C THR A 342 -5.73 12.85 -16.34
N GLY A 343 -5.17 13.64 -17.26
CA GLY A 343 -4.25 13.16 -18.28
C GLY A 343 -3.01 12.50 -17.68
N MET A 344 -2.44 13.11 -16.63
CA MET A 344 -1.29 12.56 -15.90
C MET A 344 -1.63 11.23 -15.22
N VAL A 345 -2.72 11.17 -14.45
CA VAL A 345 -3.13 9.94 -13.75
C VAL A 345 -3.42 8.80 -14.73
N VAL A 346 -4.20 9.08 -15.77
CA VAL A 346 -4.56 8.08 -16.79
C VAL A 346 -3.33 7.69 -17.61
N GLY A 347 -2.56 8.66 -18.10
CA GLY A 347 -1.38 8.43 -18.93
C GLY A 347 -0.33 7.57 -18.19
N VAL A 348 0.05 7.96 -16.98
CA VAL A 348 1.00 7.20 -16.15
C VAL A 348 0.48 5.79 -15.87
N THR A 349 -0.80 5.66 -15.51
CA THR A 349 -1.39 4.33 -15.27
C THR A 349 -1.33 3.44 -16.52
N VAL A 350 -1.71 3.97 -17.68
CA VAL A 350 -1.70 3.22 -18.95
C VAL A 350 -0.27 2.83 -19.32
N ILE A 351 0.68 3.76 -19.27
CA ILE A 351 2.09 3.47 -19.58
C ILE A 351 2.61 2.34 -18.68
N LEU A 352 2.37 2.42 -17.37
CA LEU A 352 2.82 1.40 -16.42
C LEU A 352 2.16 0.04 -16.67
N LEU A 353 0.87 0.00 -17.04
CA LEU A 353 0.18 -1.24 -17.37
C LEU A 353 0.69 -1.85 -18.68
N VAL A 354 1.00 -1.03 -19.68
CA VAL A 354 1.59 -1.48 -20.94
C VAL A 354 2.99 -2.08 -20.69
N VAL A 355 3.83 -1.35 -19.96
CA VAL A 355 5.18 -1.87 -19.60
C VAL A 355 5.06 -3.14 -18.74
N TYR A 356 4.12 -3.19 -17.80
CA TYR A 356 3.85 -4.40 -17.03
C TYR A 356 3.49 -5.58 -17.91
N GLN A 357 2.55 -5.39 -18.84
CA GLN A 357 2.04 -6.46 -19.70
C GLN A 357 3.12 -7.06 -20.59
N PHE A 358 3.95 -6.22 -21.24
CA PHE A 358 4.90 -6.65 -22.26
C PHE A 358 6.31 -6.85 -21.71
N GLY A 359 6.73 -6.04 -20.72
CA GLY A 359 8.11 -6.01 -20.23
C GLY A 359 8.32 -6.71 -18.88
N VAL A 360 7.27 -6.89 -18.06
CA VAL A 360 7.44 -7.35 -16.68
C VAL A 360 6.73 -8.67 -16.38
N ARG A 361 5.48 -8.82 -16.78
CA ARG A 361 4.58 -9.89 -16.32
C ARG A 361 5.13 -11.30 -16.43
N TYR A 362 5.84 -11.61 -17.49
CA TYR A 362 6.35 -12.96 -17.82
C TYR A 362 7.87 -13.08 -17.66
N THR A 363 8.53 -12.07 -17.12
CA THR A 363 9.97 -12.01 -16.92
C THR A 363 10.39 -12.41 -15.50
N PRO A 364 11.69 -12.53 -15.20
CA PRO A 364 12.19 -12.74 -13.85
C PRO A 364 11.71 -11.65 -12.86
N ILE A 365 11.58 -10.39 -13.33
CA ILE A 365 11.05 -9.28 -12.51
C ILE A 365 9.62 -9.59 -12.07
N GLY A 366 8.74 -9.95 -12.99
CA GLY A 366 7.37 -10.32 -12.66
C GLY A 366 7.28 -11.54 -11.75
N THR A 367 8.19 -12.50 -11.93
CA THR A 367 8.28 -13.68 -11.03
C THR A 367 8.71 -13.27 -9.62
N MET A 368 9.64 -12.34 -9.48
CA MET A 368 10.07 -11.78 -8.20
C MET A 368 8.92 -11.06 -7.49
N LEU A 369 8.17 -10.21 -8.21
CA LEU A 369 7.10 -9.40 -7.64
C LEU A 369 5.84 -10.25 -7.30
N ASN A 370 5.41 -11.15 -8.20
CA ASN A 370 4.10 -11.82 -8.11
C ASN A 370 4.16 -13.35 -8.08
N GLY A 371 5.34 -13.95 -8.33
CA GLY A 371 5.52 -15.39 -8.56
C GLY A 371 5.29 -15.76 -10.04
N LYS A 372 5.73 -16.96 -10.38
CA LYS A 372 5.76 -17.44 -11.78
C LYS A 372 4.37 -17.41 -12.40
N ARG A 373 4.25 -16.77 -13.56
CA ARG A 373 3.07 -16.74 -14.44
C ARG A 373 3.41 -17.41 -15.75
N THR A 374 2.53 -18.29 -16.23
CA THR A 374 2.64 -18.92 -17.55
C THR A 374 1.67 -18.28 -18.52
N ARG A 375 2.10 -18.07 -19.78
CA ARG A 375 1.17 -17.73 -20.84
C ARG A 375 0.25 -18.92 -21.05
N SER A 376 -1.07 -18.74 -20.99
CA SER A 376 -2.00 -19.76 -21.48
C SER A 376 -1.71 -19.93 -22.97
N ARG A 377 -1.28 -21.12 -23.39
CA ARG A 377 -1.32 -21.48 -24.82
C ARG A 377 -2.78 -21.39 -25.22
N SER A 378 -3.10 -20.44 -26.10
CA SER A 378 -4.37 -20.41 -26.81
C SER A 378 -4.57 -21.80 -27.42
N ALA A 379 -5.70 -22.42 -27.13
CA ALA A 379 -6.12 -23.64 -27.80
C ALA A 379 -6.48 -23.29 -29.27
N ALA A 380 -5.44 -23.03 -30.07
CA ALA A 380 -5.52 -22.84 -31.51
C ALA A 380 -4.69 -23.97 -32.13
N SER A 381 -5.23 -25.17 -32.14
CA SER A 381 -4.92 -26.24 -33.12
C SER A 381 -5.77 -27.47 -32.77
N VAL A 382 -7.08 -27.41 -33.00
CA VAL A 382 -7.88 -28.56 -33.43
C VAL A 382 -8.79 -28.00 -34.52
N GLY A 383 -8.32 -28.09 -35.72
CA GLY A 383 -9.06 -27.91 -36.97
C GLY A 383 -8.52 -28.98 -37.91
#